data_851ba774de07430621bf7f12fa68b153
#
_entry.id   851ba774de07430621bf7f12fa68b153
#
_cell.length_a   1.000
_cell.length_b   1.000
_cell.length_c   1.000
_cell.angle_alpha   90.00
_cell.angle_beta   90.00
_cell.angle_gamma   90.00
#
_symmetry.space_group_name_H-M   'P 1'
#
loop_
_entity.id
_entity.type
_entity.pdbx_description
1 polymer ?
#
loop_
_entity_poly.entity_id
_entity_poly.type
_entity_poly.pdbx_seq_one_letter_code
_entity_poly.pdbx_strand_id
1 'polypeptide(L)'
;MSEFKINENKIDKLANLAVKRGVGLQKGQNLLITAPIESLPLVRKIAEHAYKEGASIVTPLFTDSEITLSRFKYAPDESFDSATDWLFNGMGEAFDNNTARMAIAGDDPMLLSQMDPDKVSRANKAMAKAYKPARERITEFKINWNIVSWPGSAWASRVFPELPLDEAIVKLADAIFDASRASVDDPIKAWDDHNEKLRMKTNWLNEKNFAALQYNGPNTNLRVGLADEHEWMGGASKAQNGIICNPNIPSEEVFTTPHAYKVDGTVTSTKPLSYQGTLIENIKVTFKDGKIIEAHASKGEEVLQKVLKSDEGASRIGEVALVPHSSQSGIIFYNTLFDENAASHIALGQCYSKCFKGDLDLSKEDITKRGGNSSMIHIDWMIGSNEIDVDGIDKNGNSIPVFRKGEWTN
;
A
#
# COMPACT_ATOMS: atom_id res chain seq x y z
N MET A 1 14.72 32.05 -12.04
CA MET A 1 14.15 31.27 -10.90
C MET A 1 12.86 30.69 -11.45
N SER A 2 12.64 29.38 -11.41
CA SER A 2 11.44 28.78 -11.97
C SER A 2 10.24 29.35 -11.26
N GLU A 3 9.21 29.70 -12.02
CA GLU A 3 7.92 30.24 -11.55
C GLU A 3 7.16 29.17 -10.74
N PHE A 4 7.56 27.90 -10.86
CA PHE A 4 6.98 26.74 -10.24
C PHE A 4 7.79 26.29 -9.00
N LYS A 5 7.21 26.43 -7.82
CA LYS A 5 7.79 26.02 -6.55
C LYS A 5 6.76 25.27 -5.69
N ILE A 6 7.14 24.12 -5.16
CA ILE A 6 6.30 23.38 -4.21
C ILE A 6 6.00 24.25 -2.99
N ASN A 7 4.75 24.26 -2.54
CA ASN A 7 4.28 25.12 -1.44
C ASN A 7 4.88 24.68 -0.10
N GLU A 8 5.74 25.53 0.48
CA GLU A 8 6.45 25.24 1.74
C GLU A 8 5.51 25.02 2.94
N ASN A 9 4.38 25.72 2.98
CA ASN A 9 3.40 25.53 4.06
C ASN A 9 2.73 24.15 3.96
N LYS A 10 2.42 23.67 2.74
CA LYS A 10 1.88 22.30 2.55
C LYS A 10 2.92 21.25 2.92
N ILE A 11 4.22 21.47 2.61
CA ILE A 11 5.32 20.57 3.04
C ILE A 11 5.36 20.50 4.58
N ASP A 12 5.29 21.64 5.26
CA ASP A 12 5.31 21.72 6.72
C ASP A 12 4.10 21.02 7.35
N LYS A 13 2.90 21.21 6.76
CA LYS A 13 1.67 20.55 7.19
C LYS A 13 1.75 19.03 7.01
N LEU A 14 2.27 18.53 5.88
CA LEU A 14 2.46 17.09 5.64
C LEU A 14 3.48 16.50 6.63
N ALA A 15 4.58 17.20 6.88
CA ALA A 15 5.59 16.77 7.84
C ALA A 15 5.03 16.66 9.27
N ASN A 16 4.30 17.68 9.72
CA ASN A 16 3.63 17.67 11.03
C ASN A 16 2.62 16.52 11.14
N LEU A 17 1.82 16.31 10.09
CA LEU A 17 0.86 15.21 10.02
C LEU A 17 1.56 13.84 10.09
N ALA A 18 2.62 13.63 9.28
CA ALA A 18 3.39 12.39 9.26
C ALA A 18 3.99 12.03 10.63
N VAL A 19 4.45 13.04 11.38
CA VAL A 19 5.01 12.84 12.73
C VAL A 19 3.91 12.56 13.75
N LYS A 20 2.83 13.37 13.79
CA LYS A 20 1.82 13.30 14.85
C LYS A 20 0.79 12.20 14.68
N ARG A 21 0.35 11.96 13.44
CA ARG A 21 -0.68 10.95 13.12
C ARG A 21 -0.12 9.80 12.29
N GLY A 22 0.76 10.10 11.34
CA GLY A 22 1.43 9.08 10.56
C GLY A 22 2.12 8.09 11.46
N VAL A 23 3.28 8.41 11.97
CA VAL A 23 4.05 7.52 12.83
C VAL A 23 3.61 7.57 14.31
N GLY A 24 2.89 8.59 14.75
CA GLY A 24 2.49 8.76 16.16
C GLY A 24 3.66 8.84 17.13
N LEU A 25 4.71 9.58 16.74
CA LEU A 25 5.99 9.62 17.44
C LEU A 25 5.84 9.96 18.92
N GLN A 26 6.55 9.23 19.78
CA GLN A 26 6.52 9.43 21.21
C GLN A 26 7.77 10.15 21.72
N LYS A 27 7.64 10.90 22.81
CA LYS A 27 8.77 11.54 23.48
C LYS A 27 9.83 10.51 23.88
N GLY A 28 11.09 10.77 23.54
CA GLY A 28 12.23 9.88 23.79
C GLY A 28 12.40 8.78 22.75
N GLN A 29 11.46 8.61 21.82
CA GLN A 29 11.57 7.60 20.76
C GLN A 29 12.54 8.06 19.66
N ASN A 30 13.31 7.12 19.08
CA ASN A 30 14.10 7.37 17.88
C ASN A 30 13.22 7.24 16.64
N LEU A 31 13.59 7.93 15.55
CA LEU A 31 12.94 7.85 14.26
C LEU A 31 13.95 7.51 13.16
N LEU A 32 13.74 6.41 12.47
CA LEU A 32 14.48 6.05 11.28
C LEU A 32 13.65 6.40 10.03
N ILE A 33 14.22 7.18 9.12
CA ILE A 33 13.57 7.62 7.88
C ILE A 33 14.32 7.02 6.69
N THR A 34 13.61 6.31 5.82
CA THR A 34 14.14 5.90 4.50
C THR A 34 13.49 6.76 3.42
N ALA A 35 14.28 7.33 2.51
CA ALA A 35 13.79 8.35 1.60
C ALA A 35 14.65 8.49 0.33
N PRO A 36 14.08 8.80 -0.85
CA PRO A 36 14.85 9.26 -1.98
C PRO A 36 15.47 10.63 -1.68
N ILE A 37 16.67 10.89 -2.19
CA ILE A 37 17.40 12.14 -1.92
C ILE A 37 16.61 13.39 -2.35
N GLU A 38 15.79 13.28 -3.38
CA GLU A 38 14.92 14.37 -3.85
C GLU A 38 13.93 14.83 -2.75
N SER A 39 13.60 13.97 -1.81
CA SER A 39 12.66 14.28 -0.71
C SER A 39 13.30 15.04 0.47
N LEU A 40 14.57 15.43 0.36
CA LEU A 40 15.28 16.14 1.43
C LEU A 40 14.54 17.35 2.02
N PRO A 41 13.78 18.17 1.24
CA PRO A 41 12.97 19.25 1.81
C PRO A 41 11.92 18.74 2.82
N LEU A 42 11.22 17.66 2.52
CA LEU A 42 10.25 17.04 3.42
C LEU A 42 10.94 16.39 4.63
N VAL A 43 12.05 15.67 4.43
CA VAL A 43 12.81 15.02 5.51
C VAL A 43 13.29 16.05 6.55
N ARG A 44 13.75 17.22 6.12
CA ARG A 44 14.15 18.31 7.03
C ARG A 44 12.99 18.78 7.89
N LYS A 45 11.80 18.96 7.31
CA LYS A 45 10.60 19.35 8.05
C LYS A 45 10.11 18.25 9.00
N ILE A 46 10.16 16.98 8.56
CA ILE A 46 9.85 15.84 9.44
C ILE A 46 10.80 15.81 10.62
N ALA A 47 12.11 15.98 10.43
CA ALA A 47 13.09 15.99 11.51
C ALA A 47 12.84 17.16 12.49
N GLU A 48 12.50 18.35 11.98
CA GLU A 48 12.14 19.50 12.80
C GLU A 48 10.92 19.19 13.69
N HIS A 49 9.84 18.67 13.11
CA HIS A 49 8.63 18.29 13.87
C HIS A 49 8.89 17.13 14.81
N ALA A 50 9.68 16.12 14.41
CA ALA A 50 10.03 14.99 15.28
C ALA A 50 10.77 15.46 16.54
N TYR A 51 11.75 16.36 16.41
CA TYR A 51 12.44 16.92 17.58
C TYR A 51 11.53 17.81 18.44
N LYS A 52 10.59 18.56 17.85
CA LYS A 52 9.58 19.33 18.59
C LYS A 52 8.64 18.41 19.40
N GLU A 53 8.32 17.21 18.89
CA GLU A 53 7.55 16.19 19.60
C GLU A 53 8.41 15.39 20.60
N GLY A 54 9.72 15.66 20.68
CA GLY A 54 10.63 15.09 21.66
C GLY A 54 11.34 13.81 21.23
N ALA A 55 11.51 13.60 19.94
CA ALA A 55 12.38 12.52 19.43
C ALA A 55 13.78 12.61 20.05
N SER A 56 14.41 11.48 20.37
CA SER A 56 15.79 11.45 20.81
C SER A 56 16.77 11.58 19.65
N ILE A 57 16.62 10.75 18.63
CA ILE A 57 17.49 10.76 17.45
C ILE A 57 16.64 10.54 16.20
N VAL A 58 16.88 11.36 15.17
CA VAL A 58 16.32 11.16 13.82
C VAL A 58 17.44 10.74 12.88
N THR A 59 17.33 9.55 12.30
CA THR A 59 18.34 8.97 11.41
C THR A 59 17.77 8.84 10.00
N PRO A 60 18.11 9.73 9.05
CA PRO A 60 17.72 9.59 7.65
C PRO A 60 18.68 8.69 6.90
N LEU A 61 18.14 7.78 6.09
CA LEU A 61 18.84 6.95 5.11
C LEU A 61 18.32 7.31 3.72
N PHE A 62 19.20 7.84 2.89
CA PHE A 62 18.82 8.26 1.54
C PHE A 62 19.19 7.23 0.49
N THR A 63 18.30 7.10 -0.50
CA THR A 63 18.55 6.40 -1.76
C THR A 63 18.67 7.40 -2.90
N ASP A 64 19.40 7.01 -3.96
CA ASP A 64 19.55 7.81 -5.17
C ASP A 64 19.42 6.89 -6.39
N SER A 65 18.58 7.31 -7.35
CA SER A 65 18.27 6.55 -8.55
C SER A 65 19.49 6.39 -9.45
N GLU A 66 20.33 7.43 -9.59
CA GLU A 66 21.53 7.38 -10.43
C GLU A 66 22.60 6.44 -9.85
N ILE A 67 22.75 6.41 -8.52
CA ILE A 67 23.64 5.46 -7.84
C ILE A 67 23.13 4.02 -8.07
N THR A 68 21.80 3.82 -7.98
CA THR A 68 21.19 2.52 -8.25
C THR A 68 21.45 2.08 -9.70
N LEU A 69 21.21 2.94 -10.69
CA LEU A 69 21.49 2.66 -12.10
C LEU A 69 22.99 2.39 -12.36
N SER A 70 23.87 3.13 -11.69
CA SER A 70 25.32 2.92 -11.79
C SER A 70 25.73 1.52 -11.35
N ARG A 71 25.09 0.97 -10.29
CA ARG A 71 25.30 -0.42 -9.88
C ARG A 71 24.94 -1.39 -11.01
N PHE A 72 23.76 -1.25 -11.63
CA PHE A 72 23.29 -2.15 -12.69
C PHE A 72 24.15 -2.06 -13.96
N LYS A 73 24.76 -0.89 -14.24
CA LYS A 73 25.61 -0.67 -15.42
C LYS A 73 27.04 -1.16 -15.24
N TYR A 74 27.62 -1.03 -14.04
CA TYR A 74 29.06 -1.13 -13.85
C TYR A 74 29.52 -2.13 -12.79
N ALA A 75 28.61 -2.60 -11.90
CA ALA A 75 29.02 -3.55 -10.86
C ALA A 75 29.31 -4.94 -11.43
N PRO A 76 30.24 -5.71 -10.81
CA PRO A 76 30.50 -7.09 -11.20
C PRO A 76 29.24 -7.94 -11.04
N ASP A 77 29.08 -8.96 -11.92
CA ASP A 77 27.86 -9.75 -12.01
C ASP A 77 27.49 -10.47 -10.70
N GLU A 78 28.48 -11.02 -10.02
CA GLU A 78 28.31 -11.70 -8.72
C GLU A 78 27.78 -10.79 -7.62
N SER A 79 27.93 -9.47 -7.76
CA SER A 79 27.43 -8.51 -6.76
C SER A 79 25.90 -8.49 -6.65
N PHE A 80 25.19 -8.95 -7.69
CA PHE A 80 23.72 -8.97 -7.69
C PHE A 80 23.13 -10.07 -6.79
N ASP A 81 23.93 -11.05 -6.35
CA ASP A 81 23.51 -12.07 -5.40
C ASP A 81 23.71 -11.65 -3.94
N SER A 82 24.15 -10.43 -3.69
CA SER A 82 24.39 -9.90 -2.35
C SER A 82 23.67 -8.58 -2.10
N ALA A 83 23.41 -8.29 -0.82
CA ALA A 83 22.83 -7.05 -0.35
C ALA A 83 23.57 -6.55 0.89
N THR A 84 23.21 -5.37 1.39
CA THR A 84 23.87 -4.70 2.52
C THR A 84 23.30 -5.25 3.84
N ASP A 85 23.63 -6.50 4.21
CA ASP A 85 23.08 -7.19 5.37
C ASP A 85 23.28 -6.42 6.69
N TRP A 86 24.45 -5.79 6.88
CA TRP A 86 24.73 -5.02 8.09
C TRP A 86 23.73 -3.88 8.31
N LEU A 87 23.31 -3.21 7.22
CA LEU A 87 22.34 -2.12 7.31
C LEU A 87 20.99 -2.64 7.78
N PHE A 88 20.49 -3.71 7.18
CA PHE A 88 19.18 -4.27 7.51
C PHE A 88 19.15 -4.96 8.88
N ASN A 89 20.26 -5.56 9.29
CA ASN A 89 20.42 -6.08 10.65
C ASN A 89 20.40 -4.94 11.67
N GLY A 90 21.12 -3.83 11.39
CA GLY A 90 21.09 -2.63 12.24
C GLY A 90 19.70 -1.97 12.30
N MET A 91 18.94 -1.98 11.19
CA MET A 91 17.54 -1.53 11.21
C MET A 91 16.67 -2.45 12.08
N GLY A 92 16.82 -3.78 11.97
CA GLY A 92 16.12 -4.74 12.81
C GLY A 92 16.40 -4.54 14.30
N GLU A 93 17.67 -4.33 14.67
CA GLU A 93 18.09 -4.03 16.05
C GLU A 93 17.49 -2.69 16.53
N ALA A 94 17.50 -1.66 15.68
CA ALA A 94 16.88 -0.37 16.01
C ALA A 94 15.37 -0.52 16.29
N PHE A 95 14.66 -1.33 15.50
CA PHE A 95 13.24 -1.61 15.69
C PHE A 95 12.99 -2.43 16.97
N ASP A 96 13.81 -3.40 17.27
CA ASP A 96 13.74 -4.15 18.55
C ASP A 96 13.96 -3.23 19.77
N ASN A 97 14.69 -2.10 19.58
CA ASN A 97 14.86 -1.04 20.56
C ASN A 97 13.83 0.09 20.43
N ASN A 98 12.64 -0.21 19.90
CA ASN A 98 11.49 0.71 19.80
C ASN A 98 11.73 1.96 18.92
N THR A 99 12.66 1.91 17.97
CA THR A 99 12.80 2.97 16.97
C THR A 99 11.59 2.95 16.03
N ALA A 100 10.91 4.10 15.88
CA ALA A 100 9.83 4.27 14.92
C ALA A 100 10.38 4.28 13.49
N ARG A 101 9.59 3.82 12.52
CA ARG A 101 9.98 3.83 11.11
C ARG A 101 9.11 4.78 10.30
N MET A 102 9.74 5.60 9.45
CA MET A 102 9.05 6.34 8.39
C MET A 102 9.69 6.02 7.04
N ALA A 103 8.88 5.84 5.99
CA ALA A 103 9.37 5.78 4.63
C ALA A 103 8.76 6.91 3.80
N ILE A 104 9.53 7.45 2.90
CA ILE A 104 9.05 8.41 1.90
C ILE A 104 9.11 7.73 0.55
N ALA A 105 7.94 7.51 -0.06
CA ALA A 105 7.82 7.01 -1.41
C ALA A 105 7.94 8.17 -2.41
N GLY A 106 8.53 7.93 -3.57
CA GLY A 106 8.72 8.97 -4.59
C GLY A 106 9.72 8.57 -5.67
N ASP A 107 10.18 7.31 -5.61
CA ASP A 107 11.10 6.75 -6.59
C ASP A 107 10.46 6.61 -7.98
N ASP A 108 11.30 6.51 -9.00
CA ASP A 108 10.88 6.19 -10.36
C ASP A 108 10.33 4.76 -10.43
N PRO A 109 9.03 4.56 -10.72
CA PRO A 109 8.44 3.23 -10.79
C PRO A 109 9.00 2.37 -11.93
N MET A 110 9.71 2.99 -12.89
CA MET A 110 10.28 2.33 -14.07
C MET A 110 11.81 2.30 -14.08
N LEU A 111 12.46 2.68 -12.97
CA LEU A 111 13.91 2.87 -12.87
C LEU A 111 14.73 1.72 -13.49
N LEU A 112 14.34 0.49 -13.22
CA LEU A 112 15.05 -0.71 -13.66
C LEU A 112 14.44 -1.39 -14.90
N SER A 113 13.44 -0.78 -15.54
CA SER A 113 12.71 -1.37 -16.67
C SER A 113 13.59 -1.65 -17.90
N GLN A 114 14.71 -0.94 -18.04
CA GLN A 114 15.67 -1.10 -19.14
C GLN A 114 16.91 -1.91 -18.73
N MET A 115 16.97 -2.38 -17.48
CA MET A 115 18.09 -3.18 -16.99
C MET A 115 17.86 -4.68 -17.29
N ASP A 116 18.95 -5.45 -17.23
CA ASP A 116 18.89 -6.91 -17.40
C ASP A 116 17.92 -7.55 -16.37
N PRO A 117 16.83 -8.20 -16.82
CA PRO A 117 15.83 -8.76 -15.90
C PRO A 117 16.39 -9.81 -14.94
N ASP A 118 17.41 -10.58 -15.34
CA ASP A 118 18.02 -11.60 -14.47
C ASP A 118 18.81 -10.93 -13.34
N LYS A 119 19.56 -9.88 -13.63
CA LYS A 119 20.25 -9.07 -12.61
C LYS A 119 19.28 -8.42 -11.66
N VAL A 120 18.18 -7.84 -12.18
CA VAL A 120 17.10 -7.22 -11.36
C VAL A 120 16.48 -8.27 -10.44
N SER A 121 16.16 -9.45 -10.95
CA SER A 121 15.58 -10.55 -10.18
C SER A 121 16.51 -11.01 -9.05
N ARG A 122 17.81 -11.22 -9.35
CA ARG A 122 18.84 -11.63 -8.37
C ARG A 122 19.01 -10.58 -7.28
N ALA A 123 19.17 -9.31 -7.67
CA ALA A 123 19.31 -8.20 -6.73
C ALA A 123 18.08 -8.07 -5.81
N ASN A 124 16.87 -8.16 -6.36
CA ASN A 124 15.62 -8.11 -5.58
C ASN A 124 15.52 -9.29 -4.60
N LYS A 125 15.92 -10.50 -5.02
CA LYS A 125 15.92 -11.69 -4.16
C LYS A 125 16.94 -11.56 -3.01
N ALA A 126 18.15 -11.07 -3.30
CA ALA A 126 19.18 -10.81 -2.30
C ALA A 126 18.72 -9.74 -1.30
N MET A 127 18.15 -8.64 -1.80
CA MET A 127 17.57 -7.56 -1.00
C MET A 127 16.44 -8.06 -0.10
N ALA A 128 15.47 -8.81 -0.66
CA ALA A 128 14.34 -9.34 0.10
C ALA A 128 14.80 -10.27 1.25
N LYS A 129 15.84 -11.08 1.01
CA LYS A 129 16.45 -11.94 2.02
C LYS A 129 17.11 -11.11 3.13
N ALA A 130 17.95 -10.15 2.76
CA ALA A 130 18.66 -9.30 3.70
C ALA A 130 17.72 -8.43 4.54
N TYR A 131 16.68 -7.86 3.92
CA TYR A 131 15.70 -6.99 4.57
C TYR A 131 14.71 -7.74 5.46
N LYS A 132 14.61 -9.08 5.32
CA LYS A 132 13.60 -9.88 6.03
C LYS A 132 13.53 -9.57 7.54
N PRO A 133 14.64 -9.51 8.31
CA PRO A 133 14.57 -9.24 9.76
C PRO A 133 13.88 -7.90 10.07
N ALA A 134 14.27 -6.83 9.39
CA ALA A 134 13.66 -5.51 9.59
C ALA A 134 12.20 -5.48 9.11
N ARG A 135 11.90 -6.10 7.96
CA ARG A 135 10.55 -6.16 7.39
C ARG A 135 9.56 -6.87 8.30
N GLU A 136 9.94 -7.96 8.95
CA GLU A 136 9.07 -8.69 9.88
C GLU A 136 8.59 -7.80 11.03
N ARG A 137 9.46 -6.93 11.60
CA ARG A 137 9.06 -5.99 12.66
C ARG A 137 8.01 -4.99 12.18
N ILE A 138 8.07 -4.61 10.91
CA ILE A 138 7.12 -3.68 10.28
C ILE A 138 5.79 -4.40 10.00
N THR A 139 5.83 -5.52 9.28
CA THR A 139 4.64 -6.25 8.84
C THR A 139 3.87 -6.91 9.98
N GLU A 140 4.56 -7.35 11.04
CA GLU A 140 3.96 -7.84 12.28
C GLU A 140 3.52 -6.72 13.23
N PHE A 141 3.67 -5.47 12.82
CA PHE A 141 3.29 -4.30 13.63
C PHE A 141 3.98 -4.25 15.01
N LYS A 142 5.23 -4.72 15.12
CA LYS A 142 6.00 -4.64 16.38
C LYS A 142 6.28 -3.21 16.79
N ILE A 143 6.46 -2.33 15.80
CA ILE A 143 6.71 -0.90 15.98
C ILE A 143 5.68 -0.08 15.22
N ASN A 144 5.51 1.18 15.65
CA ASN A 144 4.77 2.20 14.91
C ASN A 144 5.55 2.65 13.68
N TRP A 145 4.84 2.75 12.55
CA TRP A 145 5.44 3.12 11.28
C TRP A 145 4.47 3.89 10.39
N ASN A 146 5.04 4.59 9.40
CA ASN A 146 4.28 5.36 8.44
C ASN A 146 4.97 5.40 7.08
N ILE A 147 4.18 5.50 6.02
CA ILE A 147 4.61 5.84 4.67
C ILE A 147 3.89 7.12 4.25
N VAL A 148 4.67 8.10 3.79
CA VAL A 148 4.20 9.30 3.08
C VAL A 148 4.91 9.40 1.75
N SER A 149 4.56 10.38 0.91
CA SER A 149 5.17 10.49 -0.41
C SER A 149 5.73 11.88 -0.70
N TRP A 150 6.66 11.91 -1.65
CA TRP A 150 7.26 13.10 -2.23
C TRP A 150 7.25 13.01 -3.76
N PRO A 151 6.98 14.11 -4.48
CA PRO A 151 6.92 14.11 -5.94
C PRO A 151 8.34 14.00 -6.54
N GLY A 152 8.84 12.77 -6.74
CA GLY A 152 10.08 12.54 -7.46
C GLY A 152 9.96 12.96 -8.93
N SER A 153 11.06 13.44 -9.50
CA SER A 153 11.09 14.01 -10.87
C SER A 153 10.62 13.03 -11.93
N ALA A 154 11.13 11.80 -11.91
CA ALA A 154 10.75 10.76 -12.86
C ALA A 154 9.29 10.34 -12.70
N TRP A 155 8.83 10.22 -11.45
CA TRP A 155 7.42 9.92 -11.15
C TRP A 155 6.50 11.03 -11.65
N ALA A 156 6.82 12.31 -11.43
CA ALA A 156 6.04 13.44 -11.90
C ALA A 156 5.90 13.47 -13.43
N SER A 157 7.01 13.26 -14.15
CA SER A 157 7.00 13.18 -15.61
C SER A 157 6.14 12.03 -16.15
N ARG A 158 6.00 10.95 -15.38
CA ARG A 158 5.17 9.82 -15.77
C ARG A 158 3.68 10.09 -15.55
N VAL A 159 3.34 10.73 -14.43
CA VAL A 159 1.94 11.06 -14.10
C VAL A 159 1.40 12.16 -15.01
N PHE A 160 2.25 13.14 -15.35
CA PHE A 160 1.91 14.30 -16.17
C PHE A 160 2.89 14.46 -17.36
N PRO A 161 2.89 13.51 -18.31
CA PRO A 161 3.86 13.50 -19.41
C PRO A 161 3.69 14.67 -20.38
N GLU A 162 2.55 15.36 -20.36
CA GLU A 162 2.23 16.52 -21.21
C GLU A 162 2.78 17.84 -20.66
N LEU A 163 3.28 17.87 -19.40
CA LEU A 163 3.75 19.09 -18.75
C LEU A 163 5.29 19.20 -18.75
N PRO A 164 5.83 20.43 -18.73
CA PRO A 164 7.22 20.64 -18.35
C PRO A 164 7.52 20.05 -16.97
N LEU A 165 8.73 19.55 -16.75
CA LEU A 165 9.12 18.83 -15.54
C LEU A 165 8.81 19.61 -14.24
N ASP A 166 9.18 20.89 -14.18
CA ASP A 166 8.96 21.72 -12.99
C ASP A 166 7.47 21.87 -12.66
N GLU A 167 6.62 22.01 -13.69
CA GLU A 167 5.17 22.07 -13.54
C GLU A 167 4.58 20.73 -13.14
N ALA A 168 5.05 19.64 -13.75
CA ALA A 168 4.65 18.28 -13.41
C ALA A 168 4.95 17.95 -11.92
N ILE A 169 6.14 18.34 -11.42
CA ILE A 169 6.53 18.15 -10.01
C ILE A 169 5.57 18.91 -9.08
N VAL A 170 5.26 20.17 -9.37
CA VAL A 170 4.36 20.97 -8.53
C VAL A 170 2.95 20.40 -8.55
N LYS A 171 2.46 20.00 -9.73
CA LYS A 171 1.14 19.39 -9.87
C LYS A 171 1.03 18.05 -9.15
N LEU A 172 2.08 17.22 -9.20
CA LEU A 172 2.12 15.97 -8.44
C LEU A 172 2.20 16.25 -6.93
N ALA A 173 2.98 17.26 -6.51
CA ALA A 173 3.03 17.68 -5.10
C ALA A 173 1.64 18.08 -4.58
N ASP A 174 0.91 18.91 -5.34
CA ASP A 174 -0.44 19.31 -4.97
C ASP A 174 -1.38 18.10 -4.87
N ALA A 175 -1.33 17.18 -5.82
CA ALA A 175 -2.13 15.96 -5.78
C ALA A 175 -1.79 15.07 -4.55
N ILE A 176 -0.50 14.95 -4.18
CA ILE A 176 -0.05 14.25 -2.98
C ILE A 176 -0.59 14.95 -1.72
N PHE A 177 -0.47 16.29 -1.63
CA PHE A 177 -0.95 17.04 -0.47
C PHE A 177 -2.47 16.94 -0.32
N ASP A 178 -3.21 17.00 -1.43
CA ASP A 178 -4.67 16.88 -1.42
C ASP A 178 -5.11 15.49 -0.97
N ALA A 179 -4.54 14.44 -1.55
CA ALA A 179 -4.81 13.05 -1.15
C ALA A 179 -4.44 12.80 0.32
N SER A 180 -3.34 13.40 0.79
CA SER A 180 -2.89 13.31 2.18
C SER A 180 -3.63 14.24 3.14
N ARG A 181 -4.60 15.02 2.68
CA ARG A 181 -5.30 16.07 3.48
C ARG A 181 -4.35 17.13 4.07
N ALA A 182 -3.16 17.29 3.48
CA ALA A 182 -2.20 18.32 3.90
C ALA A 182 -2.54 19.71 3.35
N SER A 183 -3.46 19.81 2.40
CA SER A 183 -3.92 21.07 1.81
C SER A 183 -4.96 21.81 2.65
N VAL A 184 -5.60 21.16 3.61
CA VAL A 184 -6.63 21.79 4.48
C VAL A 184 -5.98 22.64 5.58
N ASP A 185 -6.79 23.45 6.27
CA ASP A 185 -6.28 24.34 7.32
C ASP A 185 -5.69 23.57 8.51
N ASP A 186 -6.39 22.55 8.98
CA ASP A 186 -5.97 21.67 10.08
C ASP A 186 -5.93 20.20 9.62
N PRO A 187 -4.79 19.72 9.07
CA PRO A 187 -4.63 18.32 8.65
C PRO A 187 -4.76 17.31 9.78
N ILE A 188 -4.37 17.70 11.01
CA ILE A 188 -4.45 16.80 12.18
C ILE A 188 -5.91 16.49 12.48
N LYS A 189 -6.74 17.54 12.61
CA LYS A 189 -8.18 17.35 12.81
C LYS A 189 -8.84 16.60 11.65
N ALA A 190 -8.48 16.93 10.42
CA ALA A 190 -9.02 16.24 9.25
C ALA A 190 -8.73 14.73 9.27
N TRP A 191 -7.54 14.33 9.71
CA TRP A 191 -7.18 12.93 9.87
C TRP A 191 -7.86 12.26 11.07
N ASP A 192 -8.06 12.99 12.19
CA ASP A 192 -8.84 12.47 13.32
C ASP A 192 -10.28 12.17 12.89
N ASP A 193 -10.92 13.12 12.20
CA ASP A 193 -12.29 12.98 11.68
C ASP A 193 -12.37 11.84 10.62
N HIS A 194 -11.32 11.67 9.81
CA HIS A 194 -11.24 10.61 8.80
C HIS A 194 -11.06 9.23 9.43
N ASN A 195 -10.13 9.09 10.37
CA ASN A 195 -9.93 7.84 11.10
C ASN A 195 -11.22 7.40 11.81
N GLU A 196 -11.99 8.35 12.37
CA GLU A 196 -13.27 8.06 12.99
C GLU A 196 -14.28 7.53 11.97
N LYS A 197 -14.35 8.11 10.76
CA LYS A 197 -15.20 7.61 9.68
C LYS A 197 -14.83 6.19 9.28
N LEU A 198 -13.54 5.90 9.08
CA LEU A 198 -13.07 4.55 8.75
C LEU A 198 -13.40 3.57 9.89
N ARG A 199 -13.20 3.98 11.15
CA ARG A 199 -13.56 3.18 12.33
C ARG A 199 -15.05 2.87 12.39
N MET A 200 -15.92 3.83 12.05
CA MET A 200 -17.37 3.57 11.97
C MET A 200 -17.69 2.53 10.89
N LYS A 201 -17.03 2.59 9.73
CA LYS A 201 -17.22 1.61 8.64
C LYS A 201 -16.73 0.22 9.02
N THR A 202 -15.53 0.12 9.61
CA THR A 202 -15.00 -1.17 10.08
C THR A 202 -15.87 -1.78 11.16
N ASN A 203 -16.34 -0.99 12.14
CA ASN A 203 -17.26 -1.46 13.19
C ASN A 203 -18.55 -2.00 12.60
N TRP A 204 -19.19 -1.25 11.68
CA TRP A 204 -20.43 -1.69 11.03
C TRP A 204 -20.24 -3.01 10.25
N LEU A 205 -19.15 -3.14 9.48
CA LEU A 205 -18.83 -4.37 8.75
C LEU A 205 -18.57 -5.55 9.70
N ASN A 206 -17.87 -5.31 10.82
CA ASN A 206 -17.59 -6.31 11.84
C ASN A 206 -18.86 -6.75 12.58
N GLU A 207 -19.81 -5.83 12.86
CA GLU A 207 -21.13 -6.16 13.44
C GLU A 207 -21.96 -6.99 12.47
N LYS A 208 -21.97 -6.63 11.18
CA LYS A 208 -22.69 -7.40 10.15
C LYS A 208 -22.11 -8.80 9.95
N ASN A 209 -20.81 -8.97 10.10
CA ASN A 209 -20.11 -10.25 10.01
C ASN A 209 -20.56 -11.06 8.79
N PHE A 210 -20.48 -10.42 7.61
CA PHE A 210 -20.89 -11.02 6.34
C PHE A 210 -20.11 -12.31 6.05
N ALA A 211 -20.78 -13.29 5.46
CA ALA A 211 -20.11 -14.51 4.97
C ALA A 211 -19.43 -14.30 3.62
N ALA A 212 -19.88 -13.34 2.82
CA ALA A 212 -19.34 -13.02 1.51
C ALA A 212 -19.66 -11.58 1.09
N LEU A 213 -18.91 -11.07 0.12
CA LEU A 213 -19.27 -9.90 -0.66
C LEU A 213 -19.66 -10.33 -2.08
N GLN A 214 -20.64 -9.66 -2.66
CA GLN A 214 -21.06 -9.82 -4.05
C GLN A 214 -20.82 -8.49 -4.78
N TYR A 215 -19.91 -8.50 -5.76
CA TYR A 215 -19.63 -7.37 -6.63
C TYR A 215 -20.39 -7.51 -7.94
N ASN A 216 -21.08 -6.46 -8.35
CA ASN A 216 -21.81 -6.38 -9.62
C ASN A 216 -21.50 -5.07 -10.34
N GLY A 217 -21.20 -5.15 -11.62
CA GLY A 217 -20.92 -3.99 -12.46
C GLY A 217 -20.50 -4.40 -13.88
N PRO A 218 -20.06 -3.45 -14.71
CA PRO A 218 -19.62 -3.76 -16.07
C PRO A 218 -18.48 -4.79 -16.06
N ASN A 219 -18.69 -5.92 -16.78
CA ASN A 219 -17.74 -7.03 -16.85
C ASN A 219 -17.30 -7.60 -15.49
N THR A 220 -18.05 -7.32 -14.43
CA THR A 220 -17.78 -7.78 -13.07
C THR A 220 -19.03 -8.43 -12.49
N ASN A 221 -18.92 -9.71 -12.15
CA ASN A 221 -19.87 -10.44 -11.33
C ASN A 221 -19.03 -11.41 -10.49
N LEU A 222 -18.63 -10.96 -9.31
CA LEU A 222 -17.70 -11.67 -8.46
C LEU A 222 -18.27 -11.86 -7.06
N ARG A 223 -18.32 -13.10 -6.60
CA ARG A 223 -18.61 -13.44 -5.21
C ARG A 223 -17.32 -13.76 -4.49
N VAL A 224 -17.04 -13.04 -3.41
CA VAL A 224 -15.88 -13.21 -2.54
C VAL A 224 -16.34 -13.68 -1.17
N GLY A 225 -16.14 -14.97 -0.84
CA GLY A 225 -16.31 -15.45 0.52
C GLY A 225 -15.29 -14.83 1.46
N LEU A 226 -15.71 -14.50 2.68
CA LEU A 226 -14.80 -13.96 3.70
C LEU A 226 -14.25 -15.09 4.56
N ALA A 227 -13.03 -14.95 5.06
CA ALA A 227 -12.37 -15.94 5.90
C ALA A 227 -13.15 -16.13 7.22
N ASP A 228 -13.02 -17.30 7.83
CA ASP A 228 -13.64 -17.55 9.12
C ASP A 228 -12.96 -16.67 10.19
N GLU A 229 -13.77 -16.01 11.02
CA GLU A 229 -13.30 -15.05 12.04
C GLU A 229 -12.50 -13.87 11.47
N HIS A 230 -12.78 -13.46 10.24
CA HIS A 230 -12.19 -12.25 9.67
C HIS A 230 -12.58 -11.02 10.49
N GLU A 231 -11.70 -10.02 10.45
CA GLU A 231 -11.90 -8.69 11.04
C GLU A 231 -11.59 -7.61 9.99
N TRP A 232 -12.49 -6.65 9.86
CA TRP A 232 -12.29 -5.49 9.02
C TRP A 232 -11.40 -4.49 9.72
N MET A 233 -10.39 -4.02 9.01
CA MET A 233 -9.41 -3.04 9.44
C MET A 233 -9.45 -1.81 8.53
N GLY A 234 -8.95 -0.67 9.03
CA GLY A 234 -8.82 0.56 8.23
C GLY A 234 -8.39 1.74 9.10
N GLY A 235 -7.71 2.70 8.48
CA GLY A 235 -7.23 3.90 9.15
C GLY A 235 -6.12 3.64 10.19
N ALA A 236 -6.24 4.31 11.34
CA ALA A 236 -5.27 4.19 12.42
C ALA A 236 -5.24 2.78 13.02
N SER A 237 -4.06 2.26 13.27
CA SER A 237 -3.82 0.95 13.87
C SER A 237 -2.93 1.05 15.10
N LYS A 238 -3.14 0.20 16.09
CA LYS A 238 -2.30 0.12 17.29
C LYS A 238 -1.19 -0.91 17.07
N ALA A 239 0.05 -0.47 17.14
CA ALA A 239 1.20 -1.36 17.08
C ALA A 239 1.38 -2.16 18.39
N GLN A 240 2.15 -3.24 18.35
CA GLN A 240 2.40 -4.08 19.53
C GLN A 240 3.10 -3.32 20.66
N ASN A 241 3.91 -2.30 20.35
CA ASN A 241 4.48 -1.38 21.34
C ASN A 241 3.46 -0.43 22.00
N GLY A 242 2.17 -0.56 21.67
CA GLY A 242 1.06 0.20 22.23
C GLY A 242 0.78 1.55 21.57
N ILE A 243 1.59 1.96 20.60
CA ILE A 243 1.47 3.26 19.91
C ILE A 243 0.47 3.16 18.76
N ILE A 244 -0.41 4.15 18.66
CA ILE A 244 -1.36 4.27 17.53
C ILE A 244 -0.68 5.07 16.42
N CYS A 245 -0.73 4.55 15.19
CA CYS A 245 -0.16 5.17 14.00
C CYS A 245 -1.08 4.97 12.79
N ASN A 246 -0.91 5.81 11.78
CA ASN A 246 -1.48 5.59 10.44
C ASN A 246 -0.37 5.08 9.53
N PRO A 247 -0.35 3.78 9.21
CA PRO A 247 0.72 3.18 8.40
C PRO A 247 0.90 3.85 7.04
N ASN A 248 -0.21 4.20 6.41
CA ASN A 248 -0.26 4.83 5.10
C ASN A 248 -0.92 6.21 5.17
N ILE A 249 -0.31 7.20 4.54
CA ILE A 249 -0.88 8.51 4.25
C ILE A 249 -0.63 8.81 2.76
N PRO A 250 -1.67 8.75 1.90
CA PRO A 250 -3.10 8.58 2.22
C PRO A 250 -3.50 7.17 2.62
N SER A 251 -4.70 7.01 3.20
CA SER A 251 -5.42 5.76 3.39
C SER A 251 -6.92 6.03 3.41
N GLU A 252 -7.65 5.41 2.48
CA GLU A 252 -9.10 5.61 2.28
C GLU A 252 -9.88 4.30 2.44
N GLU A 253 -9.17 3.22 2.63
CA GLU A 253 -9.70 1.86 2.59
C GLU A 253 -10.17 1.34 3.94
N VAL A 254 -11.14 0.43 3.85
CA VAL A 254 -11.38 -0.59 4.86
C VAL A 254 -11.24 -1.95 4.20
N PHE A 255 -10.46 -2.84 4.78
CA PHE A 255 -10.06 -4.10 4.17
C PHE A 255 -10.15 -5.28 5.13
N THR A 256 -10.20 -6.49 4.56
CA THR A 256 -10.20 -7.74 5.32
C THR A 256 -9.68 -8.91 4.50
N THR A 257 -9.53 -10.06 5.14
CA THR A 257 -9.08 -11.30 4.49
C THR A 257 -10.24 -12.06 3.87
N PRO A 258 -10.21 -12.31 2.54
CA PRO A 258 -11.12 -13.23 1.86
C PRO A 258 -10.78 -14.69 2.18
N HIS A 259 -11.73 -15.59 1.92
CA HIS A 259 -11.51 -17.02 2.00
C HIS A 259 -10.90 -17.55 0.71
N ALA A 260 -9.67 -18.05 0.77
CA ALA A 260 -8.86 -18.48 -0.36
C ALA A 260 -9.55 -19.48 -1.33
N TYR A 261 -10.57 -20.21 -0.87
CA TYR A 261 -11.26 -21.25 -1.64
C TYR A 261 -12.73 -20.94 -1.93
N LYS A 262 -13.23 -19.75 -1.57
CA LYS A 262 -14.65 -19.37 -1.73
C LYS A 262 -14.79 -18.10 -2.57
N VAL A 263 -14.13 -18.07 -3.72
CA VAL A 263 -14.20 -16.96 -4.68
C VAL A 263 -14.62 -17.50 -6.03
N ASP A 264 -15.71 -16.99 -6.57
CA ASP A 264 -16.30 -17.45 -7.84
C ASP A 264 -16.79 -16.26 -8.67
N GLY A 265 -16.60 -16.30 -9.97
CA GLY A 265 -17.07 -15.30 -10.91
C GLY A 265 -15.96 -14.61 -11.68
N THR A 266 -16.32 -13.54 -12.36
CA THR A 266 -15.43 -12.77 -13.23
C THR A 266 -15.28 -11.34 -12.72
N VAL A 267 -14.08 -10.77 -12.84
CA VAL A 267 -13.80 -9.40 -12.50
C VAL A 267 -12.82 -8.77 -13.50
N THR A 268 -13.01 -7.50 -13.78
CA THR A 268 -12.12 -6.71 -14.64
C THR A 268 -11.53 -5.54 -13.87
N SER A 269 -10.23 -5.26 -14.08
CA SER A 269 -9.59 -4.09 -13.48
C SER A 269 -10.16 -2.79 -14.04
N THR A 270 -10.28 -1.79 -13.18
CA THR A 270 -10.75 -0.44 -13.54
C THR A 270 -9.62 0.56 -13.70
N LYS A 271 -8.42 0.20 -13.27
CA LYS A 271 -7.18 0.98 -13.43
C LYS A 271 -6.03 0.07 -13.89
N PRO A 272 -5.00 0.61 -14.57
CA PRO A 272 -3.81 -0.15 -14.89
C PRO A 272 -3.02 -0.50 -13.61
N LEU A 273 -2.37 -1.65 -13.62
CA LEU A 273 -1.46 -2.10 -12.56
C LEU A 273 -0.01 -1.87 -13.00
N SER A 274 0.75 -1.11 -12.22
CA SER A 274 2.20 -1.01 -12.37
C SER A 274 2.88 -2.07 -11.52
N TYR A 275 3.52 -3.05 -12.14
CA TYR A 275 4.19 -4.13 -11.44
C TYR A 275 5.60 -4.38 -11.99
N GLN A 276 6.61 -4.25 -11.13
CA GLN A 276 8.03 -4.47 -11.48
C GLN A 276 8.47 -3.78 -12.78
N GLY A 277 8.05 -2.54 -12.98
CA GLY A 277 8.37 -1.76 -14.16
C GLY A 277 7.54 -2.09 -15.41
N THR A 278 6.57 -2.99 -15.32
CA THR A 278 5.64 -3.32 -16.40
C THR A 278 4.24 -2.80 -16.07
N LEU A 279 3.62 -2.15 -17.06
CA LEU A 279 2.23 -1.74 -16.98
C LEU A 279 1.34 -2.89 -17.49
N ILE A 280 0.42 -3.36 -16.63
CA ILE A 280 -0.57 -4.39 -16.98
C ILE A 280 -1.93 -3.71 -17.07
N GLU A 281 -2.56 -3.78 -18.24
CA GLU A 281 -3.78 -3.03 -18.53
C GLU A 281 -4.96 -3.96 -18.84
N ASN A 282 -6.17 -3.54 -18.42
CA ASN A 282 -7.42 -4.24 -18.67
C ASN A 282 -7.36 -5.73 -18.24
N ILE A 283 -6.92 -5.95 -17.00
CA ILE A 283 -6.87 -7.28 -16.41
C ILE A 283 -8.29 -7.81 -16.30
N LYS A 284 -8.52 -8.99 -16.84
CA LYS A 284 -9.77 -9.74 -16.70
C LYS A 284 -9.46 -11.14 -16.23
N VAL A 285 -10.04 -11.54 -15.10
CA VAL A 285 -9.86 -12.89 -14.55
C VAL A 285 -11.19 -13.56 -14.22
N THR A 286 -11.20 -14.89 -14.33
CA THR A 286 -12.30 -15.74 -13.88
C THR A 286 -11.82 -16.60 -12.73
N PHE A 287 -12.53 -16.53 -11.60
CA PHE A 287 -12.30 -17.36 -10.43
C PHE A 287 -13.26 -18.56 -10.41
N LYS A 288 -12.74 -19.70 -9.98
CA LYS A 288 -13.50 -20.88 -9.63
C LYS A 288 -12.93 -21.53 -8.39
N ASP A 289 -13.77 -21.76 -7.37
CA ASP A 289 -13.35 -22.34 -6.07
C ASP A 289 -12.10 -21.63 -5.50
N GLY A 290 -12.08 -20.29 -5.58
CA GLY A 290 -11.02 -19.41 -5.10
C GLY A 290 -9.77 -19.33 -5.99
N LYS A 291 -9.68 -20.10 -7.06
CA LYS A 291 -8.50 -20.08 -7.95
C LYS A 291 -8.83 -19.36 -9.26
N ILE A 292 -7.90 -18.57 -9.75
CA ILE A 292 -7.96 -18.02 -11.11
C ILE A 292 -7.78 -19.17 -12.09
N ILE A 293 -8.79 -19.38 -12.95
CA ILE A 293 -8.79 -20.39 -14.02
C ILE A 293 -8.54 -19.79 -15.40
N GLU A 294 -8.85 -18.50 -15.56
CA GLU A 294 -8.58 -17.72 -16.77
C GLU A 294 -8.07 -16.34 -16.37
N ALA A 295 -7.05 -15.84 -17.08
CA ALA A 295 -6.51 -14.50 -16.87
C ALA A 295 -6.02 -13.92 -18.19
N HIS A 296 -6.48 -12.71 -18.50
CA HIS A 296 -6.13 -11.93 -19.69
C HIS A 296 -5.79 -10.50 -19.31
N ALA A 297 -4.93 -9.88 -20.11
CA ALA A 297 -4.65 -8.44 -20.06
C ALA A 297 -4.38 -7.92 -21.47
N SER A 298 -4.83 -6.71 -21.79
CA SER A 298 -4.58 -6.12 -23.11
C SER A 298 -3.10 -5.72 -23.31
N LYS A 299 -2.38 -5.52 -22.20
CA LYS A 299 -0.94 -5.23 -22.13
C LYS A 299 -0.35 -5.90 -20.89
N GLY A 300 0.87 -6.40 -20.99
CA GLY A 300 1.57 -7.03 -19.86
C GLY A 300 1.03 -8.41 -19.46
N GLU A 301 0.25 -9.09 -20.30
CA GLU A 301 -0.34 -10.40 -20.00
C GLU A 301 0.72 -11.45 -19.65
N GLU A 302 1.88 -11.45 -20.31
CA GLU A 302 2.96 -12.40 -20.00
C GLU A 302 3.47 -12.24 -18.55
N VAL A 303 3.53 -10.99 -18.06
CA VAL A 303 3.94 -10.72 -16.67
C VAL A 303 2.87 -11.19 -15.71
N LEU A 304 1.57 -10.92 -15.99
CA LEU A 304 0.45 -11.43 -15.21
C LEU A 304 0.50 -12.96 -15.12
N GLN A 305 0.70 -13.67 -16.24
CA GLN A 305 0.78 -15.12 -16.28
C GLN A 305 1.97 -15.69 -15.48
N LYS A 306 3.12 -14.99 -15.46
CA LYS A 306 4.28 -15.36 -14.62
C LYS A 306 3.99 -15.16 -13.13
N VAL A 307 3.36 -14.04 -12.78
CA VAL A 307 2.97 -13.73 -11.40
C VAL A 307 2.04 -14.83 -10.85
N LEU A 308 1.00 -15.21 -11.59
CA LEU A 308 0.04 -16.23 -11.18
C LEU A 308 0.66 -17.63 -10.96
N LYS A 309 1.87 -17.85 -11.47
CA LYS A 309 2.64 -19.10 -11.35
C LYS A 309 3.77 -19.03 -10.34
N SER A 310 3.90 -17.93 -9.58
CA SER A 310 5.00 -17.72 -8.63
C SER A 310 5.00 -18.76 -7.51
N ASP A 311 3.82 -19.10 -7.00
CA ASP A 311 3.56 -20.18 -6.05
C ASP A 311 2.09 -20.60 -6.09
N GLU A 312 1.69 -21.55 -5.24
CA GLU A 312 0.32 -22.07 -5.21
C GLU A 312 -0.73 -21.02 -4.82
N GLY A 313 -0.37 -20.12 -3.89
CA GLY A 313 -1.23 -19.03 -3.40
C GLY A 313 -1.34 -17.85 -4.36
N ALA A 314 -0.42 -17.69 -5.31
CA ALA A 314 -0.34 -16.53 -6.19
C ALA A 314 -1.57 -16.36 -7.11
N SER A 315 -2.29 -17.45 -7.40
CA SER A 315 -3.53 -17.45 -8.19
C SER A 315 -4.81 -17.33 -7.35
N ARG A 316 -4.68 -16.99 -6.08
CA ARG A 316 -5.78 -16.76 -5.13
C ARG A 316 -5.69 -15.37 -4.55
N ILE A 317 -6.81 -14.85 -4.05
CA ILE A 317 -6.81 -13.54 -3.40
C ILE A 317 -6.48 -13.66 -1.91
N GLY A 318 -5.76 -12.65 -1.40
CA GLY A 318 -5.38 -12.50 0.00
C GLY A 318 -6.02 -11.30 0.67
N GLU A 319 -6.56 -10.38 -0.10
CA GLU A 319 -7.22 -9.18 0.42
C GLU A 319 -8.43 -8.78 -0.41
N VAL A 320 -9.39 -8.17 0.26
CA VAL A 320 -10.49 -7.44 -0.33
C VAL A 320 -10.63 -6.11 0.41
N ALA A 321 -10.60 -5.01 -0.33
CA ALA A 321 -10.67 -3.66 0.19
C ALA A 321 -11.82 -2.87 -0.45
N LEU A 322 -12.47 -2.05 0.39
CA LEU A 322 -13.58 -1.17 0.03
C LEU A 322 -13.13 0.27 0.15
N VAL A 323 -13.15 0.98 -0.97
CA VAL A 323 -12.79 2.39 -1.11
C VAL A 323 -13.88 3.09 -1.89
N PRO A 324 -14.50 4.16 -1.37
CA PRO A 324 -15.57 4.85 -2.09
C PRO A 324 -15.02 5.57 -3.33
N HIS A 325 -15.82 5.59 -4.39
CA HIS A 325 -15.44 6.25 -5.65
C HIS A 325 -15.14 7.75 -5.47
N SER A 326 -15.83 8.41 -4.53
CA SER A 326 -15.60 9.82 -4.19
C SER A 326 -14.19 10.12 -3.64
N SER A 327 -13.44 9.09 -3.21
CA SER A 327 -12.02 9.24 -2.84
C SER A 327 -11.10 9.42 -4.05
N GLN A 328 -11.59 9.17 -5.26
CA GLN A 328 -10.77 9.24 -6.48
C GLN A 328 -10.49 10.67 -6.89
N SER A 329 -9.21 10.98 -7.12
CA SER A 329 -8.77 12.26 -7.71
C SER A 329 -8.92 12.33 -9.24
N GLY A 330 -9.25 11.21 -9.88
CA GLY A 330 -9.20 11.06 -11.35
C GLY A 330 -7.77 10.89 -11.91
N ILE A 331 -6.75 11.00 -11.08
CA ILE A 331 -5.33 10.83 -11.44
C ILE A 331 -4.96 9.36 -11.32
N ILE A 332 -4.21 8.84 -12.30
CA ILE A 332 -3.52 7.55 -12.19
C ILE A 332 -2.10 7.85 -11.76
N PHE A 333 -1.76 7.45 -10.55
CA PHE A 333 -0.47 7.79 -9.96
C PHE A 333 0.66 6.83 -10.38
N TYR A 334 0.35 5.65 -10.90
CA TYR A 334 1.32 4.56 -11.12
C TYR A 334 2.09 4.21 -9.84
N ASN A 335 1.44 4.39 -8.72
CA ASN A 335 1.97 4.14 -7.38
C ASN A 335 0.87 3.49 -6.54
N THR A 336 1.13 2.27 -6.07
CA THR A 336 0.14 1.44 -5.37
C THR A 336 -0.47 2.18 -4.18
N LEU A 337 0.32 2.88 -3.37
CA LEU A 337 -0.18 3.64 -2.21
C LEU A 337 -1.32 4.62 -2.56
N PHE A 338 -1.28 5.24 -3.76
CA PHE A 338 -2.31 6.19 -4.18
C PHE A 338 -3.42 5.49 -4.97
N ASP A 339 -3.06 4.57 -5.86
CA ASP A 339 -4.01 3.93 -6.76
C ASP A 339 -4.93 2.97 -6.01
N GLU A 340 -4.43 2.24 -5.00
CA GLU A 340 -5.23 1.39 -4.09
C GLU A 340 -6.20 2.22 -3.23
N ASN A 341 -5.79 3.41 -2.81
CA ASN A 341 -6.61 4.33 -2.03
C ASN A 341 -7.57 5.17 -2.90
N ALA A 342 -7.57 4.97 -4.20
CA ALA A 342 -8.47 5.61 -5.14
C ALA A 342 -9.58 4.70 -5.65
N ALA A 343 -9.60 3.42 -5.33
CA ALA A 343 -10.64 2.48 -5.76
C ALA A 343 -10.70 1.23 -4.88
N SER A 344 -11.89 0.67 -4.72
CA SER A 344 -12.01 -0.69 -4.16
C SER A 344 -11.14 -1.65 -4.95
N HIS A 345 -10.44 -2.54 -4.27
CA HIS A 345 -9.44 -3.42 -4.87
C HIS A 345 -9.46 -4.82 -4.25
N ILE A 346 -8.77 -5.72 -4.92
CA ILE A 346 -8.44 -7.05 -4.42
C ILE A 346 -6.94 -7.25 -4.54
N ALA A 347 -6.32 -7.97 -3.60
CA ALA A 347 -4.92 -8.38 -3.73
C ALA A 347 -4.79 -9.85 -4.09
N LEU A 348 -3.91 -10.16 -5.04
CA LEU A 348 -3.45 -11.51 -5.27
C LEU A 348 -2.43 -11.91 -4.21
N GLY A 349 -2.51 -13.12 -3.71
CA GLY A 349 -1.46 -13.73 -2.90
C GLY A 349 -1.69 -13.68 -1.40
N GLN A 350 -0.68 -13.24 -0.64
CA GLN A 350 -0.61 -13.31 0.82
C GLN A 350 -1.73 -12.49 1.49
N CYS A 351 -2.39 -13.08 2.49
CA CYS A 351 -3.32 -12.35 3.34
C CYS A 351 -2.62 -11.72 4.56
N TYR A 352 -3.31 -10.76 5.20
CA TYR A 352 -2.84 -10.14 6.44
C TYR A 352 -3.35 -10.87 7.67
N SER A 353 -2.43 -11.36 8.53
CA SER A 353 -2.78 -12.03 9.79
C SER A 353 -3.57 -11.14 10.75
N LYS A 354 -3.33 -9.82 10.72
CA LYS A 354 -4.06 -8.84 11.53
C LYS A 354 -5.56 -8.71 11.21
N CYS A 355 -6.00 -9.25 10.07
CA CYS A 355 -7.42 -9.27 9.67
C CYS A 355 -8.17 -10.51 10.18
N PHE A 356 -7.69 -11.15 11.24
CA PHE A 356 -8.38 -12.21 11.96
C PHE A 356 -8.62 -11.84 13.42
N LYS A 357 -9.75 -12.22 13.97
CA LYS A 357 -10.06 -12.05 15.39
C LYS A 357 -9.14 -12.90 16.26
N GLY A 358 -8.66 -12.33 17.36
CA GLY A 358 -7.81 -13.00 18.33
C GLY A 358 -6.37 -12.47 18.36
N ASP A 359 -5.44 -13.31 18.77
CA ASP A 359 -4.05 -12.92 18.94
C ASP A 359 -3.34 -12.65 17.61
N LEU A 360 -2.46 -11.65 17.59
CA LEU A 360 -1.68 -11.24 16.42
C LEU A 360 -0.66 -12.31 15.97
N ASP A 361 -0.36 -13.31 16.82
CA ASP A 361 0.60 -14.37 16.58
C ASP A 361 -0.02 -15.67 16.05
N LEU A 362 -1.00 -15.55 15.13
CA LEU A 362 -1.59 -16.72 14.47
C LEU A 362 -0.53 -17.45 13.64
N SER A 363 -0.45 -18.77 13.83
CA SER A 363 0.39 -19.61 13.00
C SER A 363 -0.11 -19.64 11.55
N LYS A 364 0.77 -19.96 10.60
CA LYS A 364 0.35 -20.15 9.20
C LYS A 364 -0.73 -21.22 9.06
N GLU A 365 -0.67 -22.26 9.89
CA GLU A 365 -1.67 -23.33 9.93
C GLU A 365 -3.05 -22.82 10.39
N ASP A 366 -3.07 -21.96 11.41
CA ASP A 366 -4.32 -21.36 11.92
C ASP A 366 -4.94 -20.43 10.90
N ILE A 367 -4.13 -19.59 10.24
CA ILE A 367 -4.56 -18.73 9.12
C ILE A 367 -5.18 -19.56 8.01
N THR A 368 -4.50 -20.63 7.59
CA THR A 368 -4.99 -21.52 6.52
C THR A 368 -6.29 -22.24 6.93
N LYS A 369 -6.39 -22.72 8.16
CA LYS A 369 -7.62 -23.37 8.70
C LYS A 369 -8.81 -22.41 8.68
N ARG A 370 -8.60 -21.11 8.91
CA ARG A 370 -9.62 -20.07 8.85
C ARG A 370 -9.91 -19.59 7.41
N GLY A 371 -9.24 -20.15 6.43
CA GLY A 371 -9.41 -19.85 5.00
C GLY A 371 -8.50 -18.75 4.45
N GLY A 372 -7.54 -18.26 5.22
CA GLY A 372 -6.56 -17.28 4.72
C GLY A 372 -5.61 -17.89 3.70
N ASN A 373 -5.16 -17.07 2.75
CA ASN A 373 -4.22 -17.46 1.72
C ASN A 373 -2.76 -17.20 2.13
N SER A 374 -1.85 -18.08 1.71
CA SER A 374 -0.41 -17.90 1.91
C SER A 374 0.31 -17.90 0.58
N SER A 375 1.14 -16.89 0.35
CA SER A 375 1.91 -16.70 -0.88
C SER A 375 3.18 -15.90 -0.62
N MET A 376 4.12 -15.93 -1.57
CA MET A 376 5.29 -15.05 -1.56
C MET A 376 4.99 -13.66 -2.11
N ILE A 377 3.86 -13.47 -2.79
CA ILE A 377 3.43 -12.19 -3.37
C ILE A 377 2.24 -11.60 -2.61
N HIS A 378 2.09 -10.29 -2.73
CA HIS A 378 0.88 -9.54 -2.40
C HIS A 378 0.79 -8.40 -3.42
N ILE A 379 -0.25 -8.39 -4.23
CA ILE A 379 -0.35 -7.47 -5.39
C ILE A 379 -1.78 -6.96 -5.49
N ASP A 380 -1.95 -5.68 -5.16
CA ASP A 380 -3.23 -4.98 -5.23
C ASP A 380 -3.54 -4.55 -6.65
N TRP A 381 -4.78 -4.72 -7.07
CA TRP A 381 -5.28 -4.19 -8.33
C TRP A 381 -6.75 -3.76 -8.22
N MET A 382 -7.04 -2.63 -8.84
CA MET A 382 -8.26 -1.86 -8.64
C MET A 382 -9.40 -2.42 -9.47
N ILE A 383 -10.54 -2.61 -8.81
CA ILE A 383 -11.78 -3.13 -9.41
C ILE A 383 -12.97 -2.18 -9.20
N GLY A 384 -12.81 -1.15 -8.35
CA GLY A 384 -13.86 -0.20 -8.01
C GLY A 384 -14.09 0.87 -9.07
N SER A 385 -15.33 1.30 -9.26
CA SER A 385 -15.74 2.45 -10.06
C SER A 385 -17.11 2.94 -9.61
N ASN A 386 -17.61 4.03 -10.23
CA ASN A 386 -18.98 4.52 -10.01
C ASN A 386 -20.07 3.64 -10.64
N GLU A 387 -19.73 2.52 -11.23
CA GLU A 387 -20.66 1.55 -11.80
C GLU A 387 -20.65 0.21 -11.05
N ILE A 388 -19.88 0.12 -9.96
CA ILE A 388 -19.79 -1.09 -9.12
C ILE A 388 -20.70 -0.98 -7.92
N ASP A 389 -21.61 -1.94 -7.80
CA ASP A 389 -22.38 -2.20 -6.58
C ASP A 389 -21.74 -3.33 -5.77
N VAL A 390 -21.81 -3.24 -4.44
CA VAL A 390 -21.33 -4.29 -3.54
C VAL A 390 -22.42 -4.61 -2.53
N ASP A 391 -22.75 -5.89 -2.43
CA ASP A 391 -23.65 -6.40 -1.39
C ASP A 391 -22.87 -7.29 -0.40
N GLY A 392 -23.14 -7.10 0.88
CA GLY A 392 -22.74 -8.05 1.92
C GLY A 392 -23.77 -9.17 2.02
N ILE A 393 -23.31 -10.41 1.98
CA ILE A 393 -24.17 -11.58 2.10
C ILE A 393 -23.98 -12.18 3.50
N ASP A 394 -25.07 -12.25 4.27
CA ASP A 394 -25.02 -12.83 5.61
C ASP A 394 -24.96 -14.37 5.59
N LYS A 395 -24.83 -15.00 6.75
CA LYS A 395 -24.77 -16.47 6.90
C LYS A 395 -26.05 -17.18 6.46
N ASN A 396 -27.17 -16.46 6.38
CA ASN A 396 -28.48 -16.98 5.95
C ASN A 396 -28.72 -16.77 4.45
N GLY A 397 -27.79 -16.10 3.77
CA GLY A 397 -27.89 -15.79 2.34
C GLY A 397 -28.65 -14.48 2.04
N ASN A 398 -28.99 -13.68 3.06
CA ASN A 398 -29.62 -12.38 2.82
C ASN A 398 -28.58 -11.37 2.32
N SER A 399 -29.02 -10.54 1.37
CA SER A 399 -28.20 -9.49 0.77
C SER A 399 -28.48 -8.15 1.45
N ILE A 400 -27.42 -7.46 1.86
CA ILE A 400 -27.46 -6.11 2.45
C ILE A 400 -26.56 -5.20 1.62
N PRO A 401 -27.07 -4.06 1.10
CA PRO A 401 -26.25 -3.13 0.35
C PRO A 401 -25.09 -2.58 1.19
N VAL A 402 -23.88 -2.63 0.63
CA VAL A 402 -22.66 -2.04 1.18
C VAL A 402 -22.27 -0.82 0.33
N PHE A 403 -22.16 -1.03 -0.98
CA PHE A 403 -21.94 0.04 -1.96
C PHE A 403 -23.06 0.07 -2.98
N ARG A 404 -23.40 1.29 -3.43
CA ARG A 404 -24.18 1.55 -4.63
C ARG A 404 -23.49 2.64 -5.45
N LYS A 405 -23.27 2.35 -6.74
CA LYS A 405 -22.54 3.24 -7.66
C LYS A 405 -21.18 3.65 -7.09
N GLY A 406 -20.49 2.71 -6.47
CA GLY A 406 -19.17 2.94 -5.87
C GLY A 406 -19.16 3.71 -4.56
N GLU A 407 -20.30 4.05 -3.95
CA GLU A 407 -20.39 4.82 -2.72
C GLU A 407 -21.01 4.01 -1.58
N TRP A 408 -20.62 4.32 -0.33
CA TRP A 408 -21.21 3.72 0.85
C TRP A 408 -22.71 4.01 0.93
N THR A 409 -23.49 3.01 1.36
CA THR A 409 -24.94 3.11 1.54
C THR A 409 -25.38 3.50 2.96
N ASN A 410 -24.44 3.55 3.91
CA ASN A 410 -24.66 3.80 5.34
C ASN A 410 -23.77 4.93 5.86
#